data_d6c8fe5dfe864277f45f0e8278baaa9e
#
_entry.id   d6c8fe5dfe864277f45f0e8278baaa9e
#
_cell.length_a   1.000
_cell.length_b   1.000
_cell.length_c   1.000
_cell.angle_alpha   90.00
_cell.angle_beta   90.00
_cell.angle_gamma   90.00
#
_symmetry.space_group_name_H-M   'P 1'
#
loop_
_entity.id
_entity.type
_entity.pdbx_description
1 polymer ?
#
loop_
_entity_poly.entity_id
_entity_poly.type
_entity_poly.pdbx_seq_one_letter_code
_entity_poly.pdbx_strand_id
1 'polypeptide(L)'
;MSSDIKAAFFDIDGTLTSFVTHVVPRSTIDALHALQKKDVKVFICSGRAPSYMGVVLDTIPVEFDGIVGLNGQFCTTRDGLDYRHPIDLHDVEIITDWLQSHTDVVANYAESNYGYFNRINAALERTWNSLGETAPKIDICNPRQRIGNHRTFQISPYVDKATEAEIAGMCGNVRGVR
;
A
#
# COMPACT_ATOMS: atom_id res chain seq x y z
N MET A 1 -16.09 -34.39 -0.03
CA MET A 1 -16.78 -33.12 0.27
C MET A 1 -16.10 -32.06 -0.57
N SER A 2 -16.76 -31.53 -1.59
CA SER A 2 -16.25 -30.40 -2.35
C SER A 2 -16.37 -29.18 -1.41
N SER A 3 -15.23 -28.65 -0.96
CA SER A 3 -15.24 -27.37 -0.24
C SER A 3 -15.53 -26.28 -1.26
N ASP A 4 -16.74 -25.74 -1.22
CA ASP A 4 -17.09 -24.59 -2.06
C ASP A 4 -16.23 -23.40 -1.65
N ILE A 5 -15.39 -22.93 -2.57
CA ILE A 5 -14.65 -21.71 -2.39
C ILE A 5 -15.65 -20.54 -2.39
N LYS A 6 -15.64 -19.73 -1.35
CA LYS A 6 -16.56 -18.59 -1.20
C LYS A 6 -15.89 -17.24 -1.44
N ALA A 7 -14.58 -17.16 -1.33
CA ALA A 7 -13.81 -15.93 -1.53
C ALA A 7 -12.44 -16.24 -2.13
N ALA A 8 -11.95 -15.32 -2.95
CA ALA A 8 -10.61 -15.33 -3.52
C ALA A 8 -9.96 -13.96 -3.30
N PHE A 9 -8.70 -13.96 -2.88
CA PHE A 9 -7.92 -12.76 -2.60
C PHE A 9 -6.77 -12.67 -3.59
N PHE A 10 -6.60 -11.53 -4.19
CA PHE A 10 -5.61 -11.30 -5.24
C PHE A 10 -4.67 -10.16 -4.87
N ASP A 11 -3.38 -10.41 -4.97
CA ASP A 11 -2.40 -9.33 -4.96
C ASP A 11 -2.40 -8.60 -6.32
N ILE A 12 -1.91 -7.37 -6.33
CA ILE A 12 -1.86 -6.54 -7.54
C ILE A 12 -0.58 -6.83 -8.32
N ASP A 13 0.57 -6.62 -7.70
CA ASP A 13 1.86 -6.57 -8.37
C ASP A 13 2.41 -7.98 -8.62
N GLY A 14 2.51 -8.36 -9.89
CA GLY A 14 2.92 -9.70 -10.29
C GLY A 14 1.82 -10.76 -10.21
N THR A 15 0.59 -10.40 -9.83
CA THR A 15 -0.59 -11.29 -9.81
C THR A 15 -1.67 -10.81 -10.76
N LEU A 16 -2.29 -9.66 -10.51
CA LEU A 16 -3.24 -9.04 -11.43
C LEU A 16 -2.53 -8.33 -12.57
N THR A 17 -1.41 -7.66 -12.28
CA THR A 17 -0.54 -7.04 -13.28
C THR A 17 0.72 -7.85 -13.50
N SER A 18 1.24 -7.83 -14.72
CA SER A 18 2.55 -8.40 -15.04
C SER A 18 3.67 -7.43 -14.71
N PHE A 19 4.75 -7.90 -14.08
CA PHE A 19 5.98 -7.10 -13.90
C PHE A 19 6.70 -6.77 -15.21
N VAL A 20 6.35 -7.43 -16.32
CA VAL A 20 6.99 -7.22 -17.63
C VAL A 20 6.22 -6.22 -18.46
N THR A 21 4.88 -6.36 -18.52
CA THR A 21 4.03 -5.53 -19.37
C THR A 21 3.34 -4.38 -18.60
N HIS A 22 3.33 -4.44 -17.27
CA HIS A 22 2.66 -3.49 -16.38
C HIS A 22 1.15 -3.29 -16.64
N VAL A 23 0.53 -4.22 -17.38
CA VAL A 23 -0.90 -4.19 -17.66
C VAL A 23 -1.61 -5.41 -17.08
N VAL A 24 -2.92 -5.29 -16.88
CA VAL A 24 -3.79 -6.40 -16.50
C VAL A 24 -4.22 -7.17 -17.76
N PRO A 25 -3.84 -8.44 -17.92
CA PRO A 25 -4.22 -9.22 -19.10
C PRO A 25 -5.73 -9.42 -19.19
N ARG A 26 -6.27 -9.49 -20.41
CA ARG A 26 -7.68 -9.77 -20.64
C ARG A 26 -8.13 -11.08 -19.98
N SER A 27 -7.28 -12.10 -20.03
CA SER A 27 -7.54 -13.40 -19.38
C SER A 27 -7.76 -13.30 -17.87
N THR A 28 -7.04 -12.38 -17.19
CA THR A 28 -7.23 -12.09 -15.75
C THR A 28 -8.61 -11.49 -15.50
N ILE A 29 -9.03 -10.52 -16.32
CA ILE A 29 -10.36 -9.90 -16.22
C ILE A 29 -11.46 -10.95 -16.42
N ASP A 30 -11.32 -11.80 -17.45
CA ASP A 30 -12.28 -12.86 -17.75
C ASP A 30 -12.36 -13.90 -16.62
N ALA A 31 -11.22 -14.23 -15.96
CA ALA A 31 -11.17 -15.12 -14.82
C ALA A 31 -11.87 -14.53 -13.58
N LEU A 32 -11.66 -13.24 -13.30
CA LEU A 32 -12.35 -12.54 -12.20
C LEU A 32 -13.88 -12.55 -12.40
N HIS A 33 -14.35 -12.23 -13.60
CA HIS A 33 -15.77 -12.34 -13.94
C HIS A 33 -16.32 -13.76 -13.82
N ALA A 34 -15.51 -14.78 -14.19
CA ALA A 34 -15.92 -16.18 -14.07
C ALA A 34 -16.06 -16.63 -12.61
N LEU A 35 -15.23 -16.10 -11.69
CA LEU A 35 -15.38 -16.30 -10.24
C LEU A 35 -16.66 -15.68 -9.72
N GLN A 36 -16.92 -14.41 -10.06
CA GLN A 36 -18.14 -13.71 -9.64
C GLN A 36 -19.42 -14.41 -10.13
N LYS A 37 -19.42 -14.94 -11.36
CA LYS A 37 -20.54 -15.73 -11.91
C LYS A 37 -20.81 -17.03 -11.14
N LYS A 38 -19.85 -17.50 -10.33
CA LYS A 38 -19.97 -18.67 -9.45
C LYS A 38 -20.21 -18.29 -7.98
N ASP A 39 -20.65 -17.05 -7.71
CA ASP A 39 -20.83 -16.50 -6.36
C ASP A 39 -19.57 -16.56 -5.49
N VAL A 40 -18.38 -16.55 -6.09
CA VAL A 40 -17.13 -16.40 -5.38
C VAL A 40 -16.83 -14.92 -5.24
N LYS A 41 -16.77 -14.42 -4.00
CA LYS A 41 -16.38 -13.04 -3.70
C LYS A 41 -14.91 -12.80 -4.06
N VAL A 42 -14.61 -11.66 -4.66
CA VAL A 42 -13.26 -11.30 -5.11
C VAL A 42 -12.72 -10.10 -4.35
N PHE A 43 -11.57 -10.24 -3.73
CA PHE A 43 -10.94 -9.23 -2.89
C PHE A 43 -9.56 -8.88 -3.40
N ILE A 44 -9.16 -7.62 -3.21
CA ILE A 44 -7.76 -7.19 -3.31
C ILE A 44 -7.05 -7.45 -1.98
N CYS A 45 -5.82 -7.96 -2.04
CA CYS A 45 -4.95 -8.14 -0.88
C CYS A 45 -3.53 -7.70 -1.25
N SER A 46 -3.15 -6.48 -0.89
CA SER A 46 -1.91 -5.87 -1.35
C SER A 46 -1.20 -5.07 -0.25
N GLY A 47 0.12 -4.95 -0.37
CA GLY A 47 0.91 -4.02 0.43
C GLY A 47 0.69 -2.55 0.07
N ARG A 48 0.11 -2.25 -1.10
CA ARG A 48 -0.18 -0.89 -1.51
C ARG A 48 -1.17 -0.21 -0.57
N ALA A 49 -0.97 1.10 -0.34
CA ALA A 49 -1.99 1.93 0.28
C ALA A 49 -3.20 2.06 -0.67
N PRO A 50 -4.44 2.20 -0.16
CA PRO A 50 -5.62 2.41 -0.98
C PRO A 50 -5.46 3.57 -1.98
N SER A 51 -4.80 4.66 -1.56
CA SER A 51 -4.47 5.81 -2.41
C SER A 51 -3.58 5.47 -3.62
N TYR A 52 -2.86 4.35 -3.59
CA TYR A 52 -1.98 3.89 -4.68
C TYR A 52 -2.55 2.73 -5.50
N MET A 53 -3.74 2.25 -5.15
CA MET A 53 -4.37 1.13 -5.86
C MET A 53 -5.10 1.57 -7.12
N GLY A 54 -5.69 2.79 -7.12
CA GLY A 54 -6.53 3.28 -8.21
C GLY A 54 -5.84 3.26 -9.57
N VAL A 55 -4.54 3.56 -9.63
CA VAL A 55 -3.75 3.52 -10.87
C VAL A 55 -3.84 2.18 -11.62
N VAL A 56 -4.10 1.09 -10.89
CA VAL A 56 -4.31 -0.25 -11.48
C VAL A 56 -5.79 -0.62 -11.48
N LEU A 57 -6.47 -0.49 -10.33
CA LEU A 57 -7.84 -0.99 -10.16
C LEU A 57 -8.84 -0.27 -11.07
N ASP A 58 -8.63 1.01 -11.36
CA ASP A 58 -9.49 1.78 -12.27
C ASP A 58 -9.42 1.28 -13.74
N THR A 59 -8.39 0.47 -14.07
CA THR A 59 -8.26 -0.17 -15.38
C THR A 59 -8.97 -1.52 -15.48
N ILE A 60 -9.43 -2.07 -14.35
CA ILE A 60 -10.06 -3.38 -14.26
C ILE A 60 -11.58 -3.19 -14.18
N PRO A 61 -12.35 -3.55 -15.22
CA PRO A 61 -13.82 -3.43 -15.23
C PRO A 61 -14.47 -4.54 -14.37
N VAL A 62 -14.01 -4.69 -13.11
CA VAL A 62 -14.49 -5.66 -12.14
C VAL A 62 -14.70 -4.93 -10.81
N GLU A 63 -15.86 -5.09 -10.22
CA GLU A 63 -16.12 -4.59 -8.89
C GLU A 63 -15.62 -5.60 -7.84
N PHE A 64 -14.66 -5.20 -7.02
CA PHE A 64 -14.16 -6.03 -5.92
C PHE A 64 -15.07 -5.94 -4.69
N ASP A 65 -15.24 -7.05 -3.97
CA ASP A 65 -16.06 -7.12 -2.75
C ASP A 65 -15.40 -6.47 -1.54
N GLY A 66 -14.10 -6.17 -1.63
CA GLY A 66 -13.36 -5.44 -0.61
C GLY A 66 -11.87 -5.39 -0.86
N ILE A 67 -11.18 -4.70 0.04
CA ILE A 67 -9.74 -4.43 -0.01
C ILE A 67 -9.11 -4.80 1.33
N VAL A 68 -8.02 -5.54 1.28
CA VAL A 68 -7.04 -5.71 2.34
C VAL A 68 -5.79 -4.99 1.89
N GLY A 69 -5.61 -3.76 2.33
CA GLY A 69 -4.51 -2.87 1.97
C GLY A 69 -3.48 -2.73 3.09
N LEU A 70 -2.31 -2.20 2.75
CA LEU A 70 -1.23 -1.93 3.71
C LEU A 70 -0.90 -3.15 4.57
N ASN A 71 -0.79 -4.31 3.93
CA ASN A 71 -0.54 -5.60 4.60
C ASN A 71 -1.53 -5.93 5.74
N GLY A 72 -2.80 -5.52 5.60
CA GLY A 72 -3.86 -5.80 6.56
C GLY A 72 -4.14 -4.68 7.58
N GLN A 73 -3.42 -3.56 7.54
CA GLN A 73 -3.69 -2.42 8.42
C GLN A 73 -4.94 -1.63 8.01
N PHE A 74 -5.39 -1.83 6.76
CA PHE A 74 -6.58 -1.20 6.21
C PHE A 74 -7.42 -2.26 5.49
N CYS A 75 -8.57 -2.60 6.05
CA CYS A 75 -9.47 -3.58 5.45
C CYS A 75 -10.87 -3.00 5.35
N THR A 76 -11.44 -3.03 4.15
CA THR A 76 -12.81 -2.60 3.90
C THR A 76 -13.53 -3.63 3.04
N THR A 77 -14.84 -3.77 3.25
CA THR A 77 -15.70 -4.59 2.40
C THR A 77 -16.92 -3.80 1.96
N ARG A 78 -17.55 -4.21 0.87
CA ARG A 78 -18.79 -3.57 0.37
C ARG A 78 -19.98 -3.78 1.32
N ASP A 79 -19.96 -4.83 2.13
CA ASP A 79 -20.99 -5.15 3.11
C ASP A 79 -20.80 -4.46 4.47
N GLY A 80 -19.79 -3.56 4.57
CA GLY A 80 -19.70 -2.60 5.68
C GLY A 80 -18.59 -2.85 6.69
N LEU A 81 -17.69 -3.83 6.50
CA LEU A 81 -16.49 -3.91 7.32
C LEU A 81 -15.60 -2.69 7.04
N ASP A 82 -15.19 -2.00 8.09
CA ASP A 82 -14.21 -0.91 8.05
C ASP A 82 -13.22 -1.09 9.21
N TYR A 83 -12.15 -1.84 8.96
CA TYR A 83 -11.06 -2.05 9.92
C TYR A 83 -9.88 -1.17 9.56
N ARG A 84 -9.41 -0.36 10.51
CA ARG A 84 -8.29 0.56 10.32
C ARG A 84 -7.38 0.53 11.54
N HIS A 85 -6.13 0.22 11.31
CA HIS A 85 -5.10 0.17 12.35
C HIS A 85 -3.93 1.11 12.00
N PRO A 86 -4.07 2.43 12.24
CA PRO A 86 -3.00 3.39 12.01
C PRO A 86 -1.88 3.21 13.03
N ILE A 87 -0.70 3.72 12.69
CA ILE A 87 0.43 3.85 13.62
C ILE A 87 0.04 4.84 14.72
N ASP A 88 0.49 4.58 15.95
CA ASP A 88 0.33 5.53 17.05
C ASP A 88 0.98 6.87 16.69
N LEU A 89 0.31 7.98 17.00
CA LEU A 89 0.80 9.32 16.67
C LEU A 89 2.18 9.59 17.27
N HIS A 90 2.43 9.13 18.48
CA HIS A 90 3.73 9.30 19.14
C HIS A 90 4.86 8.60 18.36
N ASP A 91 4.62 7.38 17.86
CA ASP A 91 5.60 6.67 17.04
C ASP A 91 5.81 7.36 15.67
N VAL A 92 4.74 7.90 15.08
CA VAL A 92 4.84 8.72 13.84
C VAL A 92 5.70 9.96 14.07
N GLU A 93 5.55 10.63 15.21
CA GLU A 93 6.33 11.80 15.57
C GLU A 93 7.82 11.47 15.75
N ILE A 94 8.14 10.39 16.47
CA ILE A 94 9.52 9.92 16.68
C ILE A 94 10.20 9.64 15.33
N ILE A 95 9.54 8.87 14.45
CA ILE A 95 10.09 8.55 13.12
C ILE A 95 10.26 9.82 12.28
N THR A 96 9.29 10.73 12.35
CA THR A 96 9.36 11.98 11.60
C THR A 96 10.50 12.86 12.05
N ASP A 97 10.77 12.96 13.36
CA ASP A 97 11.90 13.71 13.93
C ASP A 97 13.23 13.10 13.51
N TRP A 98 13.32 11.77 13.56
CA TRP A 98 14.49 11.07 13.07
C TRP A 98 14.75 11.38 11.59
N LEU A 99 13.72 11.31 10.73
CA LEU A 99 13.80 11.61 9.30
C LEU A 99 14.13 13.09 9.00
N GLN A 100 13.82 14.02 9.89
CA GLN A 100 14.21 15.42 9.77
C GLN A 100 15.70 15.63 10.01
N SER A 101 16.29 14.87 10.94
CA SER A 101 17.73 14.92 11.23
C SER A 101 18.57 14.13 10.20
N HIS A 102 17.95 13.22 9.45
CA HIS A 102 18.59 12.40 8.40
C HIS A 102 18.13 12.85 7.01
N THR A 103 18.70 13.98 6.55
CA THR A 103 18.22 14.69 5.35
C THR A 103 18.46 13.98 4.02
N ASP A 104 19.27 12.94 4.01
CA ASP A 104 19.52 12.05 2.88
C ASP A 104 18.49 10.93 2.74
N VAL A 105 17.72 10.65 3.82
CA VAL A 105 16.73 9.57 3.83
C VAL A 105 15.40 10.03 3.26
N VAL A 106 14.94 9.32 2.24
CA VAL A 106 13.60 9.46 1.68
C VAL A 106 12.67 8.48 2.37
N ALA A 107 11.47 8.92 2.70
CA ALA A 107 10.43 8.04 3.24
C ALA A 107 9.06 8.32 2.60
N ASN A 108 8.34 7.25 2.31
CA ASN A 108 6.92 7.30 1.94
C ASN A 108 6.05 7.27 3.19
N TYR A 109 5.05 8.12 3.24
CA TYR A 109 3.99 8.12 4.24
C TYR A 109 2.68 7.74 3.59
N ALA A 110 2.01 6.72 4.11
CA ALA A 110 0.73 6.26 3.62
C ALA A 110 -0.39 6.56 4.61
N GLU A 111 -1.36 7.33 4.16
CA GLU A 111 -2.65 7.57 4.80
C GLU A 111 -3.74 6.72 4.12
N SER A 112 -4.96 6.78 4.58
CA SER A 112 -6.06 6.00 3.99
C SER A 112 -6.36 6.37 2.53
N ASN A 113 -6.31 7.65 2.21
CA ASN A 113 -6.70 8.20 0.90
C ASN A 113 -5.61 9.07 0.26
N TYR A 114 -4.44 9.16 0.86
CA TYR A 114 -3.33 9.96 0.36
C TYR A 114 -2.00 9.29 0.69
N GLY A 115 -1.06 9.37 -0.23
CA GLY A 115 0.31 8.93 -0.02
C GLY A 115 1.28 10.01 -0.51
N TYR A 116 2.36 10.22 0.22
CA TYR A 116 3.33 11.26 -0.11
C TYR A 116 4.74 10.86 0.37
N PHE A 117 5.73 11.51 -0.19
CA PHE A 117 7.12 11.40 0.26
C PHE A 117 7.54 12.67 1.01
N ASN A 118 8.40 12.48 2.02
CA ASN A 118 8.99 13.62 2.73
C ASN A 118 9.93 14.44 1.84
N ARG A 119 10.53 13.82 0.82
CA ARG A 119 11.43 14.40 -0.18
C ARG A 119 11.59 13.47 -1.36
N ILE A 120 12.36 13.91 -2.36
CA ILE A 120 12.70 13.10 -3.53
C ILE A 120 14.22 13.05 -3.70
N ASN A 121 14.74 11.95 -4.22
CA ASN A 121 16.11 11.83 -4.69
C ASN A 121 16.17 10.93 -5.94
N ALA A 122 17.32 10.93 -6.62
CA ALA A 122 17.49 10.16 -7.84
C ALA A 122 17.34 8.63 -7.67
N ALA A 123 17.54 8.10 -6.47
CA ALA A 123 17.33 6.68 -6.20
C ALA A 123 15.82 6.35 -6.16
N LEU A 124 15.02 7.17 -5.49
CA LEU A 124 13.56 7.03 -5.49
C LEU A 124 13.01 7.15 -6.93
N GLU A 125 13.43 8.17 -7.68
CA GLU A 125 12.96 8.37 -9.06
C GLU A 125 13.24 7.14 -9.93
N ARG A 126 14.45 6.57 -9.85
CA ARG A 126 14.78 5.35 -10.60
C ARG A 126 13.91 4.17 -10.20
N THR A 127 13.72 3.95 -8.89
CA THR A 127 12.89 2.86 -8.38
C THR A 127 11.44 3.04 -8.82
N TRP A 128 10.91 4.26 -8.71
CA TRP A 128 9.54 4.55 -9.06
C TRP A 128 9.28 4.40 -10.56
N ASN A 129 10.21 4.89 -11.38
CA ASN A 129 10.13 4.74 -12.83
C ASN A 129 10.19 3.27 -13.30
N SER A 130 10.80 2.37 -12.51
CA SER A 130 10.81 0.93 -12.83
C SER A 130 9.43 0.26 -12.70
N LEU A 131 8.47 0.91 -12.03
CA LEU A 131 7.08 0.45 -11.94
C LEU A 131 6.28 0.74 -13.23
N GLY A 132 6.83 1.53 -14.15
CA GLY A 132 6.18 1.87 -15.42
C GLY A 132 4.82 2.53 -15.20
N GLU A 133 3.83 2.12 -15.98
CA GLU A 133 2.46 2.68 -15.95
C GLU A 133 1.69 2.38 -14.65
N THR A 134 2.18 1.44 -13.84
CA THR A 134 1.58 1.12 -12.53
C THR A 134 2.13 1.98 -11.39
N ALA A 135 3.08 2.88 -11.67
CA ALA A 135 3.61 3.81 -10.69
C ALA A 135 2.57 4.89 -10.34
N PRO A 136 2.20 5.03 -9.06
CA PRO A 136 1.40 6.17 -8.65
C PRO A 136 2.20 7.47 -8.81
N LYS A 137 1.49 8.59 -8.90
CA LYS A 137 2.14 9.92 -8.89
C LYS A 137 2.94 10.12 -7.61
N ILE A 138 4.15 10.66 -7.72
CA ILE A 138 4.95 11.09 -6.58
C ILE A 138 4.44 12.46 -6.12
N ASP A 139 3.86 12.50 -4.93
CA ASP A 139 3.56 13.74 -4.23
C ASP A 139 4.58 13.97 -3.12
N ILE A 140 5.04 15.20 -2.95
CA ILE A 140 5.99 15.59 -1.90
C ILE A 140 5.29 16.51 -0.92
N CYS A 141 5.39 16.19 0.36
CA CYS A 141 4.81 16.99 1.43
C CYS A 141 5.72 17.00 2.65
N ASN A 142 5.73 18.11 3.38
CA ASN A 142 6.36 18.13 4.70
C ASN A 142 5.47 17.33 5.68
N PRO A 143 5.97 16.23 6.25
CA PRO A 143 5.18 15.40 7.17
C PRO A 143 4.59 16.19 8.35
N ARG A 144 5.30 17.18 8.88
CA ARG A 144 4.83 18.01 10.00
C ARG A 144 3.54 18.78 9.73
N GLN A 145 3.19 18.98 8.46
CA GLN A 145 1.92 19.62 8.08
C GLN A 145 0.73 18.66 8.11
N ARG A 146 1.00 17.35 8.16
CA ARG A 146 -0.02 16.31 8.03
C ARG A 146 -0.18 15.46 9.29
N ILE A 147 0.94 15.03 9.91
CA ILE A 147 0.88 14.25 11.14
C ILE A 147 0.12 15.04 12.22
N GLY A 148 -0.71 14.36 13.00
CA GLY A 148 -1.59 15.00 13.97
C GLY A 148 -2.98 15.37 13.41
N ASN A 149 -3.09 15.70 12.13
CA ASN A 149 -4.37 15.98 11.47
C ASN A 149 -4.88 14.79 10.64
N HIS A 150 -3.98 13.90 10.20
CA HIS A 150 -4.27 12.72 9.39
C HIS A 150 -3.66 11.48 10.03
N ARG A 151 -4.33 10.34 9.86
CA ARG A 151 -3.83 9.07 10.38
C ARG A 151 -2.85 8.44 9.41
N THR A 152 -1.62 8.23 9.86
CA THR A 152 -0.58 7.52 9.12
C THR A 152 -0.69 6.03 9.41
N PHE A 153 -0.75 5.20 8.37
CA PHE A 153 -0.84 3.74 8.49
C PHE A 153 0.50 3.07 8.26
N GLN A 154 1.35 3.66 7.42
CA GLN A 154 2.66 3.12 7.12
C GLN A 154 3.65 4.26 6.87
N ILE A 155 4.87 4.08 7.35
CA ILE A 155 6.03 4.89 6.97
C ILE A 155 7.07 3.92 6.40
N SER A 156 7.51 4.16 5.17
CA SER A 156 8.50 3.32 4.50
C SER A 156 9.75 4.14 4.20
N PRO A 157 10.74 4.17 5.11
CA PRO A 157 12.03 4.79 4.83
C PRO A 157 12.84 3.91 3.86
N TYR A 158 13.52 4.53 2.93
CA TYR A 158 14.42 3.87 2.00
C TYR A 158 15.83 3.81 2.59
N VAL A 159 16.05 2.81 3.42
CA VAL A 159 17.27 2.61 4.21
C VAL A 159 17.75 1.17 4.14
N ASP A 160 18.94 0.89 4.65
CA ASP A 160 19.41 -0.47 4.84
C ASP A 160 18.75 -1.14 6.08
N LYS A 161 18.93 -2.45 6.21
CA LYS A 161 18.33 -3.24 7.30
C LYS A 161 18.84 -2.83 8.70
N ALA A 162 20.05 -2.33 8.81
CA ALA A 162 20.62 -1.91 10.09
C ALA A 162 19.93 -0.63 10.59
N THR A 163 19.77 0.33 9.68
CA THR A 163 19.05 1.59 9.96
C THR A 163 17.55 1.34 10.20
N GLU A 164 16.94 0.40 9.46
CA GLU A 164 15.55 -0.01 9.71
C GLU A 164 15.37 -0.55 11.14
N ALA A 165 16.31 -1.39 11.61
CA ALA A 165 16.29 -1.94 12.96
C ALA A 165 16.48 -0.86 14.04
N GLU A 166 17.31 0.16 13.78
CA GLU A 166 17.48 1.33 14.66
C GLU A 166 16.16 2.10 14.80
N ILE A 167 15.52 2.45 13.68
CA ILE A 167 14.23 3.16 13.67
C ILE A 167 13.17 2.35 14.42
N ALA A 168 13.06 1.06 14.16
CA ALA A 168 12.11 0.19 14.82
C ALA A 168 12.36 0.08 16.33
N GLY A 169 13.62 0.16 16.77
CA GLY A 169 14.01 0.16 18.19
C GLY A 169 13.62 1.44 18.95
N MET A 170 13.39 2.54 18.26
CA MET A 170 12.95 3.80 18.88
C MET A 170 11.45 3.84 19.18
N CYS A 171 10.67 2.97 18.53
CA CYS A 171 9.21 2.97 18.59
C CYS A 171 8.69 1.84 19.45
N GLY A 172 7.72 2.13 20.33
CA GLY A 172 7.18 1.14 21.27
C GLY A 172 6.34 0.02 20.61
N ASN A 173 5.72 0.29 19.46
CA ASN A 173 4.77 -0.60 18.81
C ASN A 173 5.04 -0.86 17.32
N VAL A 174 6.13 -0.37 16.76
CA VAL A 174 6.46 -0.61 15.35
C VAL A 174 7.04 -2.01 15.21
N ARG A 175 6.25 -2.94 14.68
CA ARG A 175 6.77 -4.21 14.21
C ARG A 175 7.23 -4.01 12.78
N GLY A 176 8.53 -4.16 12.54
CA GLY A 176 9.07 -4.19 11.18
C GLY A 176 8.34 -5.28 10.39
N VAL A 177 7.80 -4.91 9.24
CA VAL A 177 7.25 -5.88 8.28
C VAL A 177 8.46 -6.60 7.68
N ARG A 178 8.56 -7.92 7.90
CA ARG A 178 9.58 -8.77 7.31
C ARG A 178 9.12 -9.27 5.95
#